data_989fdddee6d57729be3f094ac5696bf4
#
_entry.id   989fdddee6d57729be3f094ac5696bf4
#
_cell.length_a   1.000
_cell.length_b   1.000
_cell.length_c   1.000
_cell.angle_alpha   90.00
_cell.angle_beta   90.00
_cell.angle_gamma   90.00
#
_symmetry.space_group_name_H-M   'P 1'
#
loop_
_entity.id
_entity.type
_entity.pdbx_description
1 polymer ?
#
loop_
_entity_poly.entity_id
_entity_poly.type
_entity_poly.pdbx_seq_one_letter_code
_entity_poly.pdbx_strand_id
1 'polypeptide(L)'
;MDRLLPSQVGTGSTFVDYDAALTALYPQEAAAIAHARPKRRREYANARLCARRAMHELGVPPAPVVSGGRGEPLWPAGLVGSMTHCPGFRAAAIGRSAAFAGLGIDAEPDLPLPQDLLDFIALPQEREQVHAFTRAAPGVCWDRLLFSAKEAVFKVWFPLTGRPLDFAEADIRISPGSESFSARLLVPGPRVDGERVEEFNGRWLSHRGVLLTAIALGRTTRG
;
A
#
# COMPACT_ATOMS: atom_id res chain seq x y z
N MET A 1 -8.51 -8.87 0.67
CA MET A 1 -8.43 -7.41 0.92
C MET A 1 -9.49 -6.96 1.92
N ASP A 2 -10.69 -7.52 1.90
CA ASP A 2 -11.85 -7.13 2.75
C ASP A 2 -11.60 -7.24 4.26
N ARG A 3 -10.65 -8.07 4.70
CA ARG A 3 -10.21 -8.17 6.11
C ARG A 3 -9.25 -7.05 6.54
N LEU A 4 -8.66 -6.34 5.58
CA LEU A 4 -7.61 -5.34 5.83
C LEU A 4 -8.13 -3.91 5.81
N LEU A 5 -9.20 -3.65 5.08
CA LEU A 5 -9.71 -2.31 4.80
C LEU A 5 -11.19 -2.18 5.17
N PRO A 6 -11.66 -0.98 5.51
CA PRO A 6 -13.08 -0.72 5.73
C PRO A 6 -13.95 -1.04 4.50
N SER A 7 -15.21 -1.40 4.71
CA SER A 7 -16.16 -1.74 3.64
C SER A 7 -16.47 -0.60 2.66
N GLN A 8 -16.14 0.65 3.03
CA GLN A 8 -16.26 1.82 2.15
C GLN A 8 -15.08 1.96 1.17
N VAL A 9 -14.09 1.05 1.22
CA VAL A 9 -12.95 1.01 0.31
C VAL A 9 -13.20 -0.07 -0.74
N GLY A 10 -13.31 0.32 -2.00
CA GLY A 10 -13.32 -0.63 -3.11
C GLY A 10 -11.94 -1.24 -3.31
N THR A 11 -11.89 -2.52 -3.58
CA THR A 11 -10.64 -3.27 -3.76
C THR A 11 -10.64 -4.06 -5.08
N GLY A 12 -9.48 -4.24 -5.66
CA GLY A 12 -9.30 -5.14 -6.78
C GLY A 12 -7.97 -5.85 -6.64
N SER A 13 -7.95 -7.16 -6.80
CA SER A 13 -6.70 -7.93 -6.73
C SER A 13 -6.67 -9.09 -7.71
N THR A 14 -5.46 -9.58 -8.00
CA THR A 14 -5.25 -10.75 -8.84
C THR A 14 -3.93 -11.44 -8.49
N PHE A 15 -3.93 -12.78 -8.55
CA PHE A 15 -2.74 -13.62 -8.44
C PHE A 15 -2.17 -14.03 -9.81
N VAL A 16 -2.80 -13.60 -10.88
CA VAL A 16 -2.36 -13.88 -12.26
C VAL A 16 -2.33 -12.60 -13.07
N ASP A 17 -1.38 -12.51 -13.99
CA ASP A 17 -1.36 -11.43 -14.98
C ASP A 17 -2.26 -11.80 -16.16
N TYR A 18 -3.10 -10.86 -16.56
CA TYR A 18 -3.96 -10.99 -17.75
C TYR A 18 -3.35 -10.19 -18.91
N ASP A 19 -3.07 -10.85 -20.03
CA ASP A 19 -2.54 -10.16 -21.22
C ASP A 19 -3.54 -9.14 -21.79
N ALA A 20 -4.85 -9.42 -21.66
CA ALA A 20 -5.91 -8.48 -22.01
C ALA A 20 -5.83 -7.16 -21.23
N ALA A 21 -5.15 -7.10 -20.08
CA ALA A 21 -4.96 -5.85 -19.36
C ALA A 21 -4.15 -4.82 -20.15
N LEU A 22 -3.24 -5.27 -21.04
CA LEU A 22 -2.45 -4.38 -21.90
C LEU A 22 -3.31 -3.66 -22.94
N THR A 23 -4.27 -4.36 -23.53
CA THR A 23 -5.19 -3.79 -24.53
C THR A 23 -6.31 -2.95 -23.90
N ALA A 24 -6.53 -3.11 -22.60
CA ALA A 24 -7.51 -2.36 -21.82
C ALA A 24 -6.96 -1.06 -21.22
N LEU A 25 -5.69 -0.72 -21.45
CA LEU A 25 -5.12 0.55 -21.00
C LEU A 25 -5.74 1.73 -21.76
N TYR A 26 -5.99 2.81 -21.04
CA TYR A 26 -6.31 4.10 -21.67
C TYR A 26 -5.10 4.64 -22.43
N PRO A 27 -5.29 5.48 -23.48
CA PRO A 27 -4.20 6.01 -24.31
C PRO A 27 -3.06 6.64 -23.50
N GLN A 28 -3.38 7.44 -22.46
CA GLN A 28 -2.39 8.09 -21.61
C GLN A 28 -1.65 7.11 -20.69
N GLU A 29 -2.29 6.02 -20.27
CA GLU A 29 -1.64 4.94 -19.51
C GLU A 29 -0.70 4.16 -20.41
N ALA A 30 -1.11 3.84 -21.63
CA ALA A 30 -0.29 3.13 -22.61
C ALA A 30 0.94 3.97 -23.00
N ALA A 31 0.77 5.28 -23.20
CA ALA A 31 1.86 6.20 -23.51
C ALA A 31 2.92 6.23 -22.39
N ALA A 32 2.49 6.22 -21.12
CA ALA A 32 3.39 6.26 -19.97
C ALA A 32 4.35 5.05 -19.87
N ILE A 33 3.99 3.92 -20.50
CA ILE A 33 4.80 2.68 -20.48
C ILE A 33 5.27 2.22 -21.86
N ALA A 34 5.17 3.08 -22.88
CA ALA A 34 5.49 2.73 -24.26
C ALA A 34 6.92 2.15 -24.39
N HIS A 35 7.88 2.72 -23.64
CA HIS A 35 9.29 2.32 -23.64
C HIS A 35 9.69 1.40 -22.48
N ALA A 36 8.73 0.96 -21.65
CA ALA A 36 9.03 0.07 -20.55
C ALA A 36 9.27 -1.38 -21.01
N ARG A 37 10.08 -2.12 -20.27
CA ARG A 37 10.32 -3.55 -20.51
C ARG A 37 9.01 -4.37 -20.43
N PRO A 38 8.88 -5.49 -21.14
CA PRO A 38 7.63 -6.28 -21.19
C PRO A 38 7.10 -6.65 -19.80
N LYS A 39 7.97 -7.06 -18.86
CA LYS A 39 7.58 -7.35 -17.48
C LYS A 39 6.90 -6.15 -16.82
N ARG A 40 7.54 -4.96 -16.89
CA ARG A 40 7.00 -3.72 -16.29
C ARG A 40 5.68 -3.30 -16.93
N ARG A 41 5.54 -3.49 -18.25
CA ARG A 41 4.27 -3.20 -18.95
C ARG A 41 3.13 -4.07 -18.44
N ARG A 42 3.37 -5.38 -18.24
CA ARG A 42 2.36 -6.29 -17.67
C ARG A 42 2.00 -5.92 -16.23
N GLU A 43 2.98 -5.68 -15.37
CA GLU A 43 2.75 -5.26 -13.99
C GLU A 43 1.91 -3.98 -13.93
N TYR A 44 2.29 -2.98 -14.71
CA TYR A 44 1.58 -1.70 -14.79
C TYR A 44 0.12 -1.89 -15.24
N ALA A 45 -0.12 -2.61 -16.32
CA ALA A 45 -1.45 -2.83 -16.88
C ALA A 45 -2.36 -3.60 -15.91
N ASN A 46 -1.83 -4.65 -15.26
CA ASN A 46 -2.61 -5.44 -14.31
C ASN A 46 -2.91 -4.68 -13.02
N ALA A 47 -2.03 -3.80 -12.55
CA ALA A 47 -2.33 -2.90 -11.44
C ALA A 47 -3.48 -1.93 -11.79
N ARG A 48 -3.53 -1.40 -13.03
CA ARG A 48 -4.64 -0.54 -13.51
C ARG A 48 -5.94 -1.32 -13.68
N LEU A 49 -5.86 -2.58 -14.11
CA LEU A 49 -7.03 -3.46 -14.12
C LEU A 49 -7.59 -3.64 -12.70
N CYS A 50 -6.73 -3.84 -11.69
CA CYS A 50 -7.14 -3.89 -10.29
C CYS A 50 -7.78 -2.56 -9.84
N ALA A 51 -7.22 -1.42 -10.23
CA ALA A 51 -7.78 -0.10 -9.91
C ALA A 51 -9.19 0.08 -10.52
N ARG A 52 -9.40 -0.35 -11.77
CA ARG A 52 -10.75 -0.29 -12.39
C ARG A 52 -11.76 -1.21 -11.71
N ARG A 53 -11.33 -2.40 -11.24
CA ARG A 53 -12.19 -3.28 -10.43
C ARG A 53 -12.56 -2.61 -9.11
N ALA A 54 -11.61 -1.97 -8.44
CA ALA A 54 -11.86 -1.22 -7.20
C ALA A 54 -12.80 -0.03 -7.42
N MET A 55 -12.69 0.69 -8.56
CA MET A 55 -13.64 1.75 -8.94
C MET A 55 -15.04 1.18 -9.12
N HIS A 56 -15.17 0.04 -9.81
CA HIS A 56 -16.45 -0.61 -10.04
C HIS A 56 -17.14 -1.00 -8.71
N GLU A 57 -16.39 -1.55 -7.74
CA GLU A 57 -16.93 -1.86 -6.40
C GLU A 57 -17.46 -0.63 -5.67
N LEU A 58 -16.84 0.54 -5.89
CA LEU A 58 -17.32 1.82 -5.34
C LEU A 58 -18.52 2.42 -6.11
N GLY A 59 -18.98 1.79 -7.19
CA GLY A 59 -19.95 2.38 -8.09
C GLY A 59 -19.44 3.63 -8.80
N VAL A 60 -18.12 3.72 -9.06
CA VAL A 60 -17.48 4.84 -9.75
C VAL A 60 -17.13 4.39 -11.17
N PRO A 61 -17.42 5.20 -12.19
CA PRO A 61 -17.02 4.89 -13.56
C PRO A 61 -15.51 4.67 -13.67
N PRO A 62 -15.07 3.70 -14.49
CA PRO A 62 -13.66 3.47 -14.71
C PRO A 62 -13.00 4.68 -15.38
N ALA A 63 -11.84 5.07 -14.88
CA ALA A 63 -11.09 6.20 -15.34
C ALA A 63 -9.58 5.87 -15.43
N PRO A 64 -8.80 6.61 -16.22
CA PRO A 64 -7.36 6.41 -16.27
C PRO A 64 -6.69 6.77 -14.94
N VAL A 65 -5.67 5.98 -14.59
CA VAL A 65 -4.78 6.24 -13.44
C VAL A 65 -3.36 6.36 -13.97
N VAL A 66 -2.93 7.58 -14.26
CA VAL A 66 -1.57 7.85 -14.73
C VAL A 66 -0.59 7.91 -13.55
N SER A 67 0.71 7.89 -13.85
CA SER A 67 1.75 8.04 -12.84
C SER A 67 2.19 9.49 -12.75
N GLY A 68 2.38 9.99 -11.54
CA GLY A 68 3.00 11.27 -11.27
C GLY A 68 4.53 11.22 -11.43
N GLY A 69 5.19 12.32 -11.07
CA GLY A 69 6.63 12.52 -11.30
C GLY A 69 7.55 11.57 -10.53
N ARG A 70 7.09 10.95 -9.47
CA ARG A 70 7.82 9.94 -8.69
C ARG A 70 7.23 8.52 -8.83
N GLY A 71 6.33 8.32 -9.79
CA GLY A 71 5.68 7.04 -10.05
C GLY A 71 4.42 6.79 -9.22
N GLU A 72 4.02 7.72 -8.35
CA GLU A 72 2.79 7.66 -7.59
C GLU A 72 1.56 7.68 -8.50
N PRO A 73 0.47 6.97 -8.16
CA PRO A 73 -0.75 7.01 -8.93
C PRO A 73 -1.47 8.35 -8.73
N LEU A 74 -1.85 8.99 -9.85
CA LEU A 74 -2.73 10.16 -9.85
C LEU A 74 -4.18 9.70 -10.01
N TRP A 75 -4.93 9.79 -8.92
CA TRP A 75 -6.32 9.35 -8.88
C TRP A 75 -7.25 10.39 -9.48
N PRO A 76 -8.38 9.96 -10.07
CA PRO A 76 -9.44 10.88 -10.49
C PRO A 76 -9.96 11.75 -9.35
N ALA A 77 -10.48 12.93 -9.67
CA ALA A 77 -11.05 13.84 -8.68
C ALA A 77 -12.10 13.15 -7.81
N GLY A 78 -12.08 13.40 -6.51
CA GLY A 78 -12.98 12.77 -5.53
C GLY A 78 -12.55 11.39 -5.05
N LEU A 79 -11.41 10.87 -5.52
CA LEU A 79 -10.88 9.59 -5.10
C LEU A 79 -9.50 9.73 -4.45
N VAL A 80 -9.21 8.83 -3.53
CA VAL A 80 -7.88 8.52 -3.00
C VAL A 80 -7.65 7.03 -3.13
N GLY A 81 -6.38 6.61 -3.21
CA GLY A 81 -6.13 5.18 -3.34
C GLY A 81 -4.65 4.82 -3.26
N SER A 82 -4.39 3.54 -3.36
CA SER A 82 -3.06 2.97 -3.38
C SER A 82 -3.03 1.74 -4.27
N MET A 83 -1.89 1.48 -4.90
CA MET A 83 -1.65 0.26 -5.67
C MET A 83 -0.37 -0.41 -5.20
N THR A 84 -0.35 -1.73 -5.31
CA THR A 84 0.83 -2.53 -5.04
C THR A 84 0.99 -3.69 -6.01
N HIS A 85 2.20 -4.21 -6.10
CA HIS A 85 2.51 -5.42 -6.86
C HIS A 85 3.76 -6.09 -6.31
N CYS A 86 3.74 -7.40 -6.27
CA CYS A 86 4.93 -8.23 -6.07
C CYS A 86 4.88 -9.42 -7.05
N PRO A 87 5.91 -10.27 -7.11
CA PRO A 87 5.83 -11.50 -7.89
C PRO A 87 4.57 -12.31 -7.56
N GLY A 88 3.74 -12.58 -8.59
CA GLY A 88 2.50 -13.35 -8.45
C GLY A 88 1.31 -12.62 -7.84
N PHE A 89 1.38 -11.31 -7.55
CA PHE A 89 0.24 -10.57 -6.97
C PHE A 89 0.19 -9.11 -7.40
N ARG A 90 -1.02 -8.60 -7.64
CA ARG A 90 -1.35 -7.20 -7.95
C ARG A 90 -2.59 -6.80 -7.19
N ALA A 91 -2.63 -5.57 -6.65
CA ALA A 91 -3.81 -5.04 -5.98
C ALA A 91 -3.92 -3.53 -6.09
N ALA A 92 -5.15 -3.05 -5.94
CA ALA A 92 -5.49 -1.64 -5.76
C ALA A 92 -6.58 -1.52 -4.69
N ALA A 93 -6.53 -0.41 -3.95
CA ALA A 93 -7.55 0.01 -3.01
C ALA A 93 -7.91 1.47 -3.29
N ILE A 94 -9.18 1.79 -3.33
CA ILE A 94 -9.70 3.11 -3.67
C ILE A 94 -10.83 3.48 -2.71
N GLY A 95 -10.80 4.71 -2.22
CA GLY A 95 -11.83 5.29 -1.38
C GLY A 95 -12.26 6.67 -1.88
N ARG A 96 -13.42 7.14 -1.43
CA ARG A 96 -13.85 8.52 -1.71
C ARG A 96 -13.07 9.49 -0.85
N SER A 97 -12.53 10.57 -1.43
CA SER A 97 -11.74 11.59 -0.71
C SER A 97 -12.55 12.36 0.35
N ALA A 98 -13.88 12.27 0.28
CA ALA A 98 -14.76 12.79 1.32
C ALA A 98 -14.73 11.93 2.61
N ALA A 99 -14.43 10.63 2.50
CA ALA A 99 -14.38 9.70 3.63
C ALA A 99 -12.94 9.41 4.10
N PHE A 100 -11.99 9.43 3.17
CA PHE A 100 -10.61 9.08 3.45
C PHE A 100 -9.67 10.21 3.03
N ALA A 101 -8.70 10.51 3.88
CA ALA A 101 -7.60 11.41 3.56
C ALA A 101 -6.51 10.71 2.75
N GLY A 102 -6.30 9.41 2.97
CA GLY A 102 -5.32 8.62 2.26
C GLY A 102 -5.49 7.12 2.47
N LEU A 103 -5.00 6.35 1.52
CA LEU A 103 -4.90 4.89 1.57
C LEU A 103 -3.47 4.47 1.25
N GLY A 104 -2.95 3.48 1.96
CA GLY A 104 -1.68 2.84 1.68
C GLY A 104 -1.83 1.34 1.72
N ILE A 105 -1.51 0.66 0.63
CA ILE A 105 -1.43 -0.80 0.61
C ILE A 105 -0.07 -1.24 0.09
N ASP A 106 0.42 -2.32 0.68
CA ASP A 106 1.61 -2.97 0.16
C ASP A 106 1.47 -4.47 0.15
N ALA A 107 2.22 -5.12 -0.76
CA ALA A 107 2.23 -6.56 -0.94
C ALA A 107 3.66 -7.02 -1.22
N GLU A 108 4.11 -8.00 -0.45
CA GLU A 108 5.43 -8.60 -0.55
C GLU A 108 5.34 -10.13 -0.56
N PRO A 109 6.24 -10.86 -1.22
CA PRO A 109 6.34 -12.30 -1.03
C PRO A 109 6.61 -12.62 0.45
N ASP A 110 5.95 -13.64 1.01
CA ASP A 110 6.24 -14.12 2.38
C ASP A 110 7.54 -14.92 2.38
N LEU A 111 8.64 -14.23 2.11
CA LEU A 111 10.01 -14.73 2.06
C LEU A 111 10.92 -13.75 2.81
N PRO A 112 12.00 -14.21 3.46
CA PRO A 112 12.93 -13.36 4.18
C PRO A 112 13.45 -12.20 3.32
N LEU A 113 13.76 -11.08 3.96
CA LEU A 113 14.46 -9.98 3.30
C LEU A 113 15.87 -10.43 2.85
N PRO A 114 16.45 -9.78 1.83
CA PRO A 114 17.87 -9.89 1.57
C PRO A 114 18.69 -9.59 2.83
N GLN A 115 19.85 -10.28 2.96
CA GLN A 115 20.75 -10.08 4.06
C GLN A 115 21.09 -8.58 4.21
N ASP A 116 21.24 -8.12 5.45
CA ASP A 116 21.56 -6.74 5.84
C ASP A 116 20.47 -5.67 5.56
N LEU A 117 19.42 -5.99 4.80
CA LEU A 117 18.37 -5.01 4.53
C LEU A 117 17.57 -4.64 5.80
N LEU A 118 17.35 -5.60 6.70
CA LEU A 118 16.68 -5.33 7.98
C LEU A 118 17.42 -4.26 8.80
N ASP A 119 18.75 -4.32 8.82
CA ASP A 119 19.56 -3.34 9.55
C ASP A 119 19.46 -1.93 8.97
N PHE A 120 19.24 -1.83 7.67
CA PHE A 120 19.08 -0.55 6.99
C PHE A 120 17.70 0.07 7.21
N ILE A 121 16.62 -0.75 7.23
CA ILE A 121 15.24 -0.24 7.29
C ILE A 121 14.68 -0.14 8.72
N ALA A 122 15.24 -0.89 9.68
CA ALA A 122 14.64 -1.06 10.99
C ALA A 122 15.33 -0.26 12.08
N LEU A 123 14.54 0.39 12.92
CA LEU A 123 14.99 0.95 14.17
C LEU A 123 15.43 -0.17 15.13
N PRO A 124 16.30 0.11 16.14
CA PRO A 124 16.75 -0.91 17.09
C PRO A 124 15.60 -1.71 17.73
N GLN A 125 14.56 -1.04 18.21
CA GLN A 125 13.39 -1.68 18.83
C GLN A 125 12.55 -2.50 17.84
N GLU A 126 12.53 -2.13 16.56
CA GLU A 126 11.86 -2.91 15.52
C GLU A 126 12.61 -4.19 15.20
N ARG A 127 13.95 -4.17 15.19
CA ARG A 127 14.78 -5.38 15.06
C ARG A 127 14.56 -6.36 16.21
N GLU A 128 14.52 -5.85 17.43
CA GLU A 128 14.22 -6.67 18.62
C GLU A 128 12.85 -7.35 18.50
N GLN A 129 11.82 -6.58 18.07
CA GLN A 129 10.48 -7.09 17.82
C GLN A 129 10.48 -8.19 16.76
N VAL A 130 11.12 -7.95 15.59
CA VAL A 130 11.23 -8.92 14.50
C VAL A 130 11.90 -10.20 14.97
N HIS A 131 13.04 -10.10 15.68
CA HIS A 131 13.75 -11.28 16.21
C HIS A 131 12.90 -12.05 17.22
N ALA A 132 12.15 -11.36 18.08
CA ALA A 132 11.26 -12.01 19.05
C ALA A 132 10.13 -12.78 18.32
N PHE A 133 9.50 -12.17 17.34
CA PHE A 133 8.41 -12.80 16.58
C PHE A 133 8.90 -13.96 15.71
N THR A 134 10.07 -13.84 15.09
CA THR A 134 10.67 -14.94 14.30
C THR A 134 10.89 -16.17 15.15
N ARG A 135 11.27 -16.01 16.44
CA ARG A 135 11.40 -17.15 17.36
C ARG A 135 10.06 -17.71 17.82
N ALA A 136 9.06 -16.84 18.04
CA ALA A 136 7.77 -17.24 18.59
C ALA A 136 6.81 -17.81 17.53
N ALA A 137 6.87 -17.30 16.30
CA ALA A 137 5.95 -17.64 15.21
C ALA A 137 6.70 -17.64 13.85
N PRO A 138 7.50 -18.67 13.55
CA PRO A 138 8.35 -18.74 12.37
C PRO A 138 7.58 -18.92 11.03
N GLY A 139 6.26 -19.02 11.08
CA GLY A 139 5.41 -19.16 9.89
C GLY A 139 5.17 -17.88 9.11
N VAL A 140 5.71 -16.73 9.53
CA VAL A 140 5.62 -15.42 8.89
C VAL A 140 7.02 -14.82 8.79
N CYS A 141 7.37 -14.25 7.66
CA CYS A 141 8.61 -13.50 7.50
C CYS A 141 8.44 -12.08 8.08
N TRP A 142 8.68 -11.94 9.38
CA TRP A 142 8.42 -10.71 10.15
C TRP A 142 9.27 -9.52 9.71
N ASP A 143 10.47 -9.76 9.23
CA ASP A 143 11.35 -8.76 8.62
C ASP A 143 10.70 -8.17 7.34
N ARG A 144 10.17 -9.05 6.49
CA ARG A 144 9.46 -8.66 5.28
C ARG A 144 8.13 -7.94 5.60
N LEU A 145 7.43 -8.38 6.65
CA LEU A 145 6.22 -7.71 7.11
C LEU A 145 6.51 -6.29 7.61
N LEU A 146 7.60 -6.10 8.35
CA LEU A 146 8.05 -4.76 8.77
C LEU A 146 8.32 -3.86 7.55
N PHE A 147 9.03 -4.37 6.55
CA PHE A 147 9.28 -3.64 5.30
C PHE A 147 7.97 -3.24 4.62
N SER A 148 7.06 -4.20 4.43
CA SER A 148 5.76 -3.94 3.82
C SER A 148 4.93 -2.91 4.60
N ALA A 149 4.97 -2.94 5.93
CA ALA A 149 4.29 -1.94 6.76
C ALA A 149 4.86 -0.53 6.54
N LYS A 150 6.20 -0.39 6.45
CA LYS A 150 6.86 0.89 6.16
C LYS A 150 6.51 1.39 4.75
N GLU A 151 6.44 0.51 3.75
CA GLU A 151 5.98 0.85 2.40
C GLU A 151 4.51 1.32 2.37
N ALA A 152 3.62 0.67 3.13
CA ALA A 152 2.24 1.12 3.26
C ALA A 152 2.14 2.51 3.92
N VAL A 153 2.97 2.78 4.93
CA VAL A 153 3.10 4.11 5.56
C VAL A 153 3.54 5.16 4.53
N PHE A 154 4.59 4.89 3.77
CA PHE A 154 5.07 5.79 2.72
C PHE A 154 3.97 6.11 1.69
N LYS A 155 3.18 5.11 1.29
CA LYS A 155 2.09 5.26 0.31
C LYS A 155 0.89 6.09 0.83
N VAL A 156 0.73 6.23 2.15
CA VAL A 156 -0.18 7.21 2.75
C VAL A 156 0.48 8.57 2.88
N TRP A 157 1.73 8.59 3.35
CA TRP A 157 2.48 9.81 3.65
C TRP A 157 2.73 10.67 2.42
N PHE A 158 3.25 10.06 1.35
CA PHE A 158 3.72 10.82 0.19
C PHE A 158 2.61 11.62 -0.52
N PRO A 159 1.40 11.06 -0.79
CA PRO A 159 0.31 11.83 -1.37
C PRO A 159 -0.18 12.99 -0.49
N LEU A 160 -0.05 12.88 0.83
CA LEU A 160 -0.50 13.91 1.77
C LEU A 160 0.51 15.05 1.95
N THR A 161 1.81 14.76 1.79
CA THR A 161 2.87 15.71 2.15
C THR A 161 3.70 16.18 0.97
N GLY A 162 3.74 15.41 -0.13
CA GLY A 162 4.66 15.60 -1.25
C GLY A 162 6.13 15.38 -0.87
N ARG A 163 6.42 14.90 0.34
CA ARG A 163 7.77 14.76 0.91
C ARG A 163 8.18 13.30 1.00
N PRO A 164 9.47 12.97 0.83
CA PRO A 164 9.97 11.64 1.18
C PRO A 164 9.78 11.40 2.68
N LEU A 165 9.74 10.14 3.07
CA LEU A 165 9.81 9.66 4.45
C LEU A 165 10.90 8.60 4.50
N ASP A 166 11.89 8.79 5.36
CA ASP A 166 12.94 7.81 5.58
C ASP A 166 12.40 6.65 6.44
N PHE A 167 12.99 5.48 6.30
CA PHE A 167 12.63 4.31 7.13
C PHE A 167 12.81 4.58 8.63
N ALA A 168 13.79 5.40 9.01
CA ALA A 168 14.02 5.79 10.40
C ALA A 168 13.02 6.83 10.94
N GLU A 169 12.18 7.40 10.10
CA GLU A 169 11.21 8.45 10.49
C GLU A 169 9.83 7.90 10.89
N ALA A 170 9.65 6.57 10.90
CA ALA A 170 8.44 5.91 11.39
C ALA A 170 8.79 4.68 12.24
N ASP A 171 8.26 4.61 13.46
CA ASP A 171 8.40 3.48 14.40
C ASP A 171 7.19 2.55 14.26
N ILE A 172 7.42 1.34 13.76
CA ILE A 172 6.37 0.35 13.50
C ILE A 172 6.25 -0.61 14.68
N ARG A 173 5.02 -0.76 15.17
CA ARG A 173 4.66 -1.75 16.18
C ARG A 173 3.67 -2.75 15.61
N ILE A 174 4.11 -3.98 15.44
CA ILE A 174 3.28 -5.09 14.93
C ILE A 174 2.59 -5.78 16.10
N SER A 175 1.31 -6.07 15.94
CA SER A 175 0.48 -6.82 16.88
C SER A 175 0.00 -8.13 16.24
N PRO A 176 0.71 -9.27 16.44
CA PRO A 176 0.38 -10.52 15.77
C PRO A 176 -1.03 -11.03 16.07
N GLY A 177 -1.48 -10.95 17.32
CA GLY A 177 -2.77 -11.48 17.76
C GLY A 177 -3.98 -10.77 17.16
N SER A 178 -3.86 -9.49 16.78
CA SER A 178 -4.92 -8.69 16.17
C SER A 178 -4.73 -8.49 14.66
N GLU A 179 -3.70 -9.05 14.06
CA GLU A 179 -3.31 -8.84 12.66
C GLU A 179 -3.29 -7.34 12.31
N SER A 180 -2.68 -6.53 13.19
CA SER A 180 -2.62 -5.07 13.04
C SER A 180 -1.21 -4.54 13.30
N PHE A 181 -0.99 -3.29 12.94
CA PHE A 181 0.21 -2.55 13.31
C PHE A 181 -0.12 -1.08 13.52
N SER A 182 0.70 -0.39 14.31
CA SER A 182 0.73 1.06 14.35
C SER A 182 2.07 1.57 13.85
N ALA A 183 2.06 2.78 13.29
CA ALA A 183 3.23 3.47 12.76
C ALA A 183 3.28 4.87 13.34
N ARG A 184 4.03 5.05 14.41
CA ARG A 184 4.24 6.35 15.02
C ARG A 184 5.24 7.15 14.20
N LEU A 185 4.85 8.34 13.77
CA LEU A 185 5.72 9.25 13.02
C LEU A 185 6.72 9.91 13.97
N LEU A 186 7.99 9.85 13.63
CA LEU A 186 9.09 10.47 14.38
C LEU A 186 9.45 11.86 13.83
N VAL A 187 8.72 12.29 12.82
CA VAL A 187 8.76 13.63 12.22
C VAL A 187 7.38 14.26 12.25
N PRO A 188 7.25 15.59 12.10
CA PRO A 188 5.94 16.23 12.08
C PRO A 188 5.04 15.68 10.99
N GLY A 189 3.96 15.02 11.37
CA GLY A 189 3.00 14.39 10.48
C GLY A 189 2.14 15.36 9.67
N PRO A 190 1.40 14.87 8.66
CA PRO A 190 0.50 15.68 7.85
C PRO A 190 -0.65 16.24 8.68
N ARG A 191 -1.28 17.30 8.20
CA ARG A 191 -2.55 17.78 8.75
C ARG A 191 -3.70 17.23 7.93
N VAL A 192 -4.65 16.62 8.64
CA VAL A 192 -5.91 16.13 8.06
C VAL A 192 -7.06 16.77 8.85
N ASP A 193 -7.95 17.44 8.15
CA ASP A 193 -9.11 18.14 8.73
C ASP A 193 -8.73 19.14 9.87
N GLY A 194 -7.51 19.71 9.77
CA GLY A 194 -6.96 20.65 10.75
C GLY A 194 -6.10 20.00 11.84
N GLU A 195 -6.26 18.70 12.09
CA GLU A 195 -5.53 17.96 13.10
C GLU A 195 -4.22 17.37 12.54
N ARG A 196 -3.17 17.34 13.38
CA ARG A 196 -1.92 16.68 13.03
C ARG A 196 -2.04 15.19 13.25
N VAL A 197 -1.69 14.42 12.24
CA VAL A 197 -1.61 12.96 12.34
C VAL A 197 -0.24 12.59 12.86
N GLU A 198 -0.16 11.96 14.03
CA GLU A 198 1.09 11.53 14.65
C GLU A 198 1.33 10.02 14.50
N GLU A 199 0.28 9.27 14.17
CA GLU A 199 0.33 7.84 14.02
C GLU A 199 -0.62 7.38 12.90
N PHE A 200 -0.19 6.38 12.15
CA PHE A 200 -1.04 5.61 11.25
C PHE A 200 -1.33 4.24 11.84
N ASN A 201 -2.58 3.80 11.77
CA ASN A 201 -2.98 2.46 12.16
C ASN A 201 -3.30 1.63 10.95
N GLY A 202 -2.76 0.42 10.90
CA GLY A 202 -2.90 -0.49 9.78
C GLY A 202 -3.22 -1.92 10.18
N ARG A 203 -3.54 -2.71 9.18
CA ARG A 203 -3.74 -4.15 9.31
C ARG A 203 -2.81 -4.90 8.37
N TRP A 204 -2.53 -6.15 8.72
CA TRP A 204 -1.73 -7.04 7.89
C TRP A 204 -2.37 -8.43 7.77
N LEU A 205 -1.95 -9.18 6.75
CA LEU A 205 -2.42 -10.54 6.49
C LEU A 205 -1.32 -11.30 5.74
N SER A 206 -1.02 -12.54 6.15
CA SER A 206 -0.31 -13.51 5.31
C SER A 206 -1.32 -14.41 4.62
N HIS A 207 -1.27 -14.47 3.29
CA HIS A 207 -2.20 -15.28 2.50
C HIS A 207 -1.57 -15.77 1.21
N ARG A 208 -1.58 -17.08 0.97
CA ARG A 208 -1.09 -17.71 -0.27
C ARG A 208 0.36 -17.32 -0.61
N GLY A 209 1.22 -17.22 0.39
CA GLY A 209 2.63 -16.85 0.21
C GLY A 209 2.87 -15.36 -0.07
N VAL A 210 1.88 -14.51 0.22
CA VAL A 210 1.99 -13.04 0.11
C VAL A 210 1.67 -12.41 1.47
N LEU A 211 2.51 -11.49 1.90
CA LEU A 211 2.27 -10.57 3.00
C LEU A 211 1.57 -9.32 2.44
N LEU A 212 0.49 -8.94 3.07
CA LEU A 212 -0.30 -7.76 2.71
C LEU A 212 -0.38 -6.83 3.90
N THR A 213 -0.16 -5.56 3.68
CA THR A 213 -0.35 -4.49 4.66
C THR A 213 -1.27 -3.42 4.10
N ALA A 214 -2.09 -2.83 4.96
CA ALA A 214 -3.03 -1.79 4.54
C ALA A 214 -3.25 -0.77 5.65
N ILE A 215 -3.33 0.50 5.26
CA ILE A 215 -3.70 1.65 6.08
C ILE A 215 -4.85 2.37 5.39
N ALA A 216 -5.90 2.68 6.17
CA ALA A 216 -6.97 3.56 5.73
C ALA A 216 -7.06 4.74 6.69
N LEU A 217 -6.60 5.90 6.27
CA LEU A 217 -6.67 7.13 7.04
C LEU A 217 -8.00 7.82 6.76
N GLY A 218 -8.96 7.63 7.66
CA GLY A 218 -10.28 8.27 7.60
C GLY A 218 -10.21 9.78 7.81
N ARG A 219 -11.23 10.48 7.32
CA ARG A 219 -11.50 11.87 7.70
C ARG A 219 -12.40 11.93 8.92
N THR A 220 -12.18 12.95 9.74
CA THR A 220 -13.11 13.24 10.83
C THR A 220 -14.36 13.86 10.22
N THR A 221 -15.49 13.14 10.28
CA THR A 221 -16.81 13.72 9.96
C THR A 221 -17.08 14.83 10.97
N ARG A 222 -17.01 16.08 10.55
CA ARG A 222 -17.61 17.17 11.33
C ARG A 222 -19.12 16.96 11.24
N GLY A 223 -19.72 16.51 12.36
CA GLY A 223 -21.16 16.49 12.55
C GLY A 223 -21.76 17.89 12.48
#